data_aeceb85616e0a1b793691e4dd7d9899f
#
_entry.id   aeceb85616e0a1b793691e4dd7d9899f
#
_cell.length_a   1.000
_cell.length_b   1.000
_cell.length_c   1.000
_cell.angle_alpha   90.00
_cell.angle_beta   90.00
_cell.angle_gamma   90.00
#
_symmetry.space_group_name_H-M   'P 1'
#
loop_
_entity.id
_entity.type
_entity.pdbx_description
1 polymer ?
#
loop_
_entity_poly.entity_id
_entity_poly.type
_entity_poly.pdbx_seq_one_letter_code
_entity_poly.pdbx_strand_id
1 'polypeptide(L)'
;MKRVVHIVLLVLLALVLLLAVVLGIFSYRNLHWYDKNQRNLKRAGATEQQVTLPSGSVINYGEVRNDKPALLLIHGQMGAWEDYANLLPELSENWHVYAVDVYGHGQSSHDPSLYYLDVNGDDLIWFINHVIGEKTVVCGHSNGALTAAYLGAYGGKNVSGVVLEDPPVFSTEGEDWENTFAYLDTYRNVHAYNQSD
;
A
#
# COMPACT_ATOMS: atom_id res chain seq x y z
N MET A 1 -34.67 0.74 -50.39
CA MET A 1 -34.39 -0.36 -49.45
C MET A 1 -32.90 -0.75 -49.44
N LYS A 2 -32.27 -1.19 -50.52
CA LYS A 2 -30.85 -1.66 -50.52
C LYS A 2 -29.84 -0.63 -50.00
N ARG A 3 -29.94 0.66 -50.35
CA ARG A 3 -29.05 1.74 -49.86
C ARG A 3 -29.18 1.96 -48.32
N VAL A 4 -30.40 1.93 -47.77
CA VAL A 4 -30.59 2.09 -46.35
C VAL A 4 -29.97 0.94 -45.57
N VAL A 5 -30.17 -0.29 -46.03
CA VAL A 5 -29.56 -1.50 -45.45
C VAL A 5 -28.04 -1.39 -45.45
N HIS A 6 -27.44 -0.93 -46.56
CA HIS A 6 -25.98 -0.72 -46.65
C HIS A 6 -25.47 0.30 -45.65
N ILE A 7 -26.17 1.45 -45.49
CA ILE A 7 -25.81 2.49 -44.54
C ILE A 7 -25.89 1.94 -43.11
N VAL A 8 -26.95 1.22 -42.78
CA VAL A 8 -27.12 0.60 -41.45
C VAL A 8 -26.01 -0.39 -41.16
N LEU A 9 -25.66 -1.24 -42.13
CA LEU A 9 -24.54 -2.18 -41.96
C LEU A 9 -23.18 -1.48 -41.76
N LEU A 10 -22.92 -0.39 -42.52
CA LEU A 10 -21.69 0.39 -42.34
C LEU A 10 -21.64 1.07 -40.97
N VAL A 11 -22.77 1.59 -40.49
CA VAL A 11 -22.83 2.20 -39.13
C VAL A 11 -22.62 1.13 -38.07
N LEU A 12 -23.24 -0.04 -38.19
CA LEU A 12 -23.02 -1.15 -37.24
C LEU A 12 -21.56 -1.61 -37.24
N LEU A 13 -20.96 -1.75 -38.43
CA LEU A 13 -19.54 -2.10 -38.54
C LEU A 13 -18.65 -1.04 -37.87
N ALA A 14 -18.90 0.24 -38.10
CA ALA A 14 -18.16 1.33 -37.48
C ALA A 14 -18.29 1.29 -35.93
N LEU A 15 -19.49 1.02 -35.41
CA LEU A 15 -19.72 0.87 -33.98
C LEU A 15 -18.98 -0.32 -33.38
N VAL A 16 -18.97 -1.47 -34.07
CA VAL A 16 -18.21 -2.66 -33.64
C VAL A 16 -16.72 -2.37 -33.63
N LEU A 17 -16.20 -1.71 -34.66
CA LEU A 17 -14.77 -1.33 -34.72
C LEU A 17 -14.41 -0.33 -33.59
N LEU A 18 -15.27 0.65 -33.35
CA LEU A 18 -15.08 1.60 -32.25
C LEU A 18 -15.05 0.88 -30.90
N LEU A 19 -16.01 -0.02 -30.66
CA LEU A 19 -16.05 -0.82 -29.44
C LEU A 19 -14.77 -1.68 -29.29
N ALA A 20 -14.31 -2.32 -30.37
CA ALA A 20 -13.08 -3.10 -30.35
C ALA A 20 -11.86 -2.25 -30.00
N VAL A 21 -11.75 -1.03 -30.54
CA VAL A 21 -10.69 -0.07 -30.20
C VAL A 21 -10.75 0.34 -28.72
N VAL A 22 -11.94 0.67 -28.21
CA VAL A 22 -12.16 1.05 -26.81
C VAL A 22 -11.75 -0.10 -25.87
N LEU A 23 -12.24 -1.32 -26.17
CA LEU A 23 -11.88 -2.51 -25.39
C LEU A 23 -10.37 -2.81 -25.47
N GLY A 24 -9.76 -2.63 -26.65
CA GLY A 24 -8.32 -2.79 -26.83
C GLY A 24 -7.51 -1.80 -25.98
N ILE A 25 -7.88 -0.54 -25.98
CA ILE A 25 -7.24 0.49 -25.13
C ILE A 25 -7.43 0.17 -23.65
N PHE A 26 -8.64 -0.21 -23.24
CA PHE A 26 -8.93 -0.56 -21.86
C PHE A 26 -8.10 -1.77 -21.40
N SER A 27 -8.07 -2.83 -22.21
CA SER A 27 -7.27 -4.03 -21.94
C SER A 27 -5.78 -3.71 -21.87
N TYR A 28 -5.26 -2.92 -22.84
CA TYR A 28 -3.86 -2.49 -22.83
C TYR A 28 -3.51 -1.73 -21.56
N ARG A 29 -4.35 -0.76 -21.15
CA ARG A 29 -4.12 0.00 -19.91
C ARG A 29 -4.17 -0.87 -18.66
N ASN A 30 -5.09 -1.83 -18.60
CA ASN A 30 -5.18 -2.77 -17.49
C ASN A 30 -3.97 -3.71 -17.41
N LEU A 31 -3.50 -4.21 -18.53
CA LEU A 31 -2.32 -5.08 -18.56
C LEU A 31 -1.01 -4.35 -18.24
N HIS A 32 -0.96 -3.01 -18.46
CA HIS A 32 0.25 -2.19 -18.32
C HIS A 32 0.13 -1.13 -17.21
N TRP A 33 -0.86 -1.26 -16.31
CA TRP A 33 -1.01 -0.31 -15.20
C TRP A 33 0.23 -0.29 -14.29
N TYR A 34 0.85 -1.45 -14.09
CA TYR A 34 2.03 -1.64 -13.25
C TYR A 34 3.29 -0.99 -13.86
N ASP A 35 3.37 -0.87 -15.18
CA ASP A 35 4.51 -0.23 -15.86
C ASP A 35 4.75 1.22 -15.41
N LYS A 36 3.68 1.92 -15.03
CA LYS A 36 3.78 3.29 -14.51
C LYS A 36 4.47 3.28 -13.14
N ASN A 37 4.09 2.38 -12.25
CA ASN A 37 4.70 2.24 -10.94
C ASN A 37 6.18 1.90 -11.08
N GLN A 38 6.55 0.94 -11.91
CA GLN A 38 7.94 0.58 -12.16
C GLN A 38 8.76 1.73 -12.72
N ARG A 39 8.19 2.54 -13.62
CA ARG A 39 8.87 3.76 -14.11
C ARG A 39 9.08 4.80 -13.01
N ASN A 40 8.11 4.98 -12.12
CA ASN A 40 8.21 5.91 -11.00
C ASN A 40 9.22 5.44 -9.97
N LEU A 41 9.23 4.16 -9.60
CA LEU A 41 10.23 3.59 -8.71
C LEU A 41 11.65 3.80 -9.26
N LYS A 42 11.84 3.49 -10.55
CA LYS A 42 13.13 3.73 -11.22
C LYS A 42 13.49 5.22 -11.28
N ARG A 43 12.51 6.09 -11.53
CA ARG A 43 12.73 7.55 -11.54
C ARG A 43 13.13 8.10 -10.18
N ALA A 44 12.54 7.57 -9.11
CA ALA A 44 12.90 7.91 -7.74
C ALA A 44 14.26 7.33 -7.33
N GLY A 45 14.79 6.34 -8.06
CA GLY A 45 15.97 5.59 -7.64
C GLY A 45 15.68 4.64 -6.47
N ALA A 46 14.44 4.20 -6.34
CA ALA A 46 14.03 3.28 -5.29
C ALA A 46 14.71 1.91 -5.44
N THR A 47 15.16 1.36 -4.32
CA THR A 47 15.74 0.02 -4.23
C THR A 47 15.00 -0.79 -3.18
N GLU A 48 14.67 -2.05 -3.50
CA GLU A 48 14.06 -2.97 -2.56
C GLU A 48 15.13 -3.66 -1.72
N GLN A 49 14.86 -3.81 -0.43
CA GLN A 49 15.78 -4.37 0.55
C GLN A 49 15.04 -5.19 1.60
N GLN A 50 15.76 -6.05 2.28
CA GLN A 50 15.25 -6.83 3.40
C GLN A 50 16.19 -6.74 4.59
N VAL A 51 15.62 -6.75 5.79
CA VAL A 51 16.36 -6.86 7.03
C VAL A 51 15.76 -7.99 7.88
N THR A 52 16.66 -8.83 8.44
CA THR A 52 16.25 -9.84 9.42
C THR A 52 16.43 -9.27 10.83
N LEU A 53 15.36 -9.30 11.61
CA LEU A 53 15.35 -8.84 12.99
C LEU A 53 15.97 -9.89 13.93
N PRO A 54 16.30 -9.52 15.18
CA PRO A 54 16.79 -10.47 16.19
C PRO A 54 15.82 -11.62 16.49
N SER A 55 14.51 -11.41 16.28
CA SER A 55 13.46 -12.44 16.36
C SER A 55 13.54 -13.50 15.27
N GLY A 56 14.26 -13.23 14.18
CA GLY A 56 14.30 -14.04 12.97
C GLY A 56 13.25 -13.63 11.93
N SER A 57 12.33 -12.72 12.26
CA SER A 57 11.39 -12.16 11.28
C SER A 57 12.08 -11.25 10.28
N VAL A 58 11.51 -11.13 9.09
CA VAL A 58 12.03 -10.30 7.99
C VAL A 58 11.08 -9.15 7.73
N ILE A 59 11.63 -7.94 7.66
CA ILE A 59 10.96 -6.76 7.13
C ILE A 59 11.52 -6.47 5.74
N ASN A 60 10.64 -6.45 4.74
CA ASN A 60 10.91 -5.98 3.39
C ASN A 60 10.56 -4.50 3.26
N TYR A 61 11.35 -3.74 2.52
CA TYR A 61 11.11 -2.31 2.34
C TYR A 61 11.74 -1.77 1.06
N GLY A 62 11.12 -0.74 0.51
CA GLY A 62 11.69 0.11 -0.51
C GLY A 62 12.43 1.29 0.13
N GLU A 63 13.59 1.65 -0.41
CA GLU A 63 14.38 2.79 0.04
C GLU A 63 14.68 3.73 -1.12
N VAL A 64 14.46 5.04 -0.93
CA VAL A 64 14.98 6.09 -1.81
C VAL A 64 16.01 6.87 -1.04
N ARG A 65 17.27 6.47 -1.21
CA ARG A 65 18.42 6.96 -0.42
C ARG A 65 18.87 8.34 -0.87
N ASN A 66 19.01 9.24 0.10
CA ASN A 66 19.62 10.56 -0.07
C ASN A 66 20.09 11.11 1.30
N ASP A 67 20.48 12.38 1.38
CA ASP A 67 20.99 13.07 2.59
C ASP A 67 19.91 13.91 3.31
N LYS A 68 18.63 13.67 3.03
CA LYS A 68 17.49 14.38 3.63
C LYS A 68 17.02 13.70 4.92
N PRO A 69 16.17 14.39 5.72
CA PRO A 69 15.55 13.77 6.89
C PRO A 69 14.76 12.51 6.55
N ALA A 70 14.73 11.54 7.46
CA ALA A 70 14.07 10.26 7.25
C ALA A 70 12.53 10.37 7.32
N LEU A 71 11.87 9.70 6.37
CA LEU A 71 10.41 9.49 6.31
C LEU A 71 10.14 7.99 6.19
N LEU A 72 9.37 7.44 7.12
CA LEU A 72 8.89 6.06 7.06
C LEU A 72 7.42 6.05 6.61
N LEU A 73 7.12 5.31 5.56
CA LEU A 73 5.78 5.10 5.00
C LEU A 73 5.29 3.69 5.34
N ILE A 74 4.04 3.60 5.84
CA ILE A 74 3.41 2.35 6.27
C ILE A 74 2.06 2.23 5.55
N HIS A 75 1.93 1.25 4.66
CA HIS A 75 0.74 1.04 3.83
C HIS A 75 -0.46 0.50 4.62
N GLY A 76 -1.64 0.61 4.02
CA GLY A 76 -2.89 0.04 4.55
C GLY A 76 -3.03 -1.45 4.29
N GLN A 77 -4.17 -2.01 4.74
CA GLN A 77 -4.52 -3.41 4.51
C GLN A 77 -4.47 -3.74 3.01
N MET A 78 -3.96 -4.92 2.66
CA MET A 78 -3.79 -5.43 1.29
C MET A 78 -2.82 -4.60 0.43
N GLY A 79 -2.07 -3.68 1.01
CA GLY A 79 -1.06 -2.88 0.32
C GLY A 79 0.33 -3.51 0.32
N ALA A 80 1.27 -2.79 -0.28
CA ALA A 80 2.70 -3.06 -0.27
C ALA A 80 3.48 -1.75 -0.37
N TRP A 81 4.79 -1.78 -0.14
CA TRP A 81 5.64 -0.59 -0.23
C TRP A 81 5.58 0.08 -1.62
N GLU A 82 5.36 -0.70 -2.69
CA GLU A 82 5.25 -0.19 -4.06
C GLU A 82 3.98 0.65 -4.31
N ASP A 83 2.98 0.61 -3.44
CA ASP A 83 1.80 1.48 -3.55
C ASP A 83 2.18 2.96 -3.49
N TYR A 84 3.31 3.28 -2.85
CA TYR A 84 3.87 4.62 -2.82
C TYR A 84 4.62 5.04 -4.09
N ALA A 85 4.73 4.16 -5.11
CA ALA A 85 5.50 4.42 -6.33
C ALA A 85 5.15 5.76 -7.02
N ASN A 86 3.90 6.20 -6.93
CA ASN A 86 3.48 7.48 -7.52
C ASN A 86 3.95 8.70 -6.71
N LEU A 87 4.24 8.54 -5.42
CA LEU A 87 4.62 9.61 -4.50
C LEU A 87 6.14 9.70 -4.31
N LEU A 88 6.85 8.57 -4.43
CA LEU A 88 8.29 8.49 -4.16
C LEU A 88 9.13 9.51 -4.93
N PRO A 89 8.90 9.78 -6.24
CA PRO A 89 9.70 10.79 -6.96
C PRO A 89 9.60 12.19 -6.36
N GLU A 90 8.43 12.57 -5.86
CA GLU A 90 8.19 13.89 -5.27
C GLU A 90 8.64 13.95 -3.81
N LEU A 91 8.34 12.91 -3.03
CA LEU A 91 8.77 12.81 -1.63
C LEU A 91 10.29 12.82 -1.50
N SER A 92 10.99 12.15 -2.41
CA SER A 92 12.47 12.06 -2.39
C SER A 92 13.18 13.40 -2.62
N GLU A 93 12.49 14.42 -3.10
CA GLU A 93 13.05 15.76 -3.21
C GLU A 93 13.36 16.37 -1.83
N ASN A 94 12.63 15.97 -0.77
CA ASN A 94 12.75 16.54 0.57
C ASN A 94 13.01 15.50 1.67
N TRP A 95 12.91 14.20 1.35
CA TRP A 95 13.00 13.12 2.32
C TRP A 95 13.87 11.98 1.86
N HIS A 96 14.62 11.37 2.79
CA HIS A 96 15.13 10.02 2.65
C HIS A 96 13.97 9.07 2.98
N VAL A 97 13.42 8.41 1.97
CA VAL A 97 12.17 7.67 2.12
C VAL A 97 12.43 6.18 2.33
N TYR A 98 11.80 5.64 3.35
CA TYR A 98 11.64 4.21 3.60
C TYR A 98 10.16 3.87 3.50
N ALA A 99 9.79 2.86 2.74
CA ALA A 99 8.42 2.35 2.65
C ALA A 99 8.44 0.86 2.96
N VAL A 100 7.81 0.45 4.06
CA VAL A 100 7.88 -0.95 4.54
C VAL A 100 6.66 -1.75 4.07
N ASP A 101 6.86 -3.06 3.89
CA ASP A 101 5.79 -4.04 3.91
C ASP A 101 5.51 -4.41 5.38
N VAL A 102 4.28 -4.23 5.86
CA VAL A 102 3.90 -4.75 7.18
C VAL A 102 3.79 -6.28 7.12
N TYR A 103 3.91 -6.96 8.26
CA TYR A 103 3.81 -8.42 8.30
C TYR A 103 2.52 -8.93 7.65
N GLY A 104 2.62 -10.05 6.94
CA GLY A 104 1.53 -10.63 6.15
C GLY A 104 1.35 -9.98 4.77
N HIS A 105 2.19 -9.00 4.40
CA HIS A 105 2.10 -8.29 3.12
C HIS A 105 3.45 -8.30 2.40
N GLY A 106 3.42 -8.11 1.10
CA GLY A 106 4.59 -8.02 0.25
C GLY A 106 5.57 -9.17 0.45
N GLN A 107 6.83 -8.85 0.71
CA GLN A 107 7.88 -9.83 0.96
C GLN A 107 8.35 -9.85 2.44
N SER A 108 7.64 -9.19 3.35
CA SER A 108 7.85 -9.34 4.79
C SER A 108 7.37 -10.70 5.30
N SER A 109 7.74 -11.08 6.53
CA SER A 109 7.35 -12.37 7.10
C SER A 109 5.84 -12.58 7.14
N HIS A 110 5.40 -13.81 6.78
CA HIS A 110 4.01 -14.24 6.69
C HIS A 110 3.64 -15.23 7.81
N ASP A 111 4.02 -14.92 9.04
CA ASP A 111 3.63 -15.68 10.23
C ASP A 111 2.45 -14.99 10.93
N PRO A 112 1.29 -15.64 11.08
CA PRO A 112 0.12 -15.06 11.76
C PRO A 112 0.38 -14.54 13.18
N SER A 113 1.37 -15.08 13.89
CA SER A 113 1.75 -14.61 15.22
C SER A 113 2.38 -13.21 15.22
N LEU A 114 2.74 -12.67 14.04
CA LEU A 114 3.33 -11.36 13.87
C LEU A 114 2.30 -10.27 13.49
N TYR A 115 1.04 -10.64 13.22
CA TYR A 115 0.04 -9.70 12.67
C TYR A 115 -0.64 -8.80 13.71
N TYR A 116 -0.16 -8.85 14.96
CA TYR A 116 -0.66 -7.98 16.03
C TYR A 116 -0.01 -6.59 15.95
N LEU A 117 -0.79 -5.58 16.33
CA LEU A 117 -0.37 -4.18 16.25
C LEU A 117 0.89 -3.89 17.07
N ASP A 118 0.96 -4.42 18.28
CA ASP A 118 2.08 -4.26 19.19
C ASP A 118 3.35 -4.96 18.67
N VAL A 119 3.23 -6.20 18.17
CA VAL A 119 4.37 -6.96 17.61
C VAL A 119 4.92 -6.24 16.39
N ASN A 120 4.07 -5.87 15.43
CA ASN A 120 4.49 -5.15 14.25
C ASN A 120 5.06 -3.76 14.60
N GLY A 121 4.44 -3.08 15.56
CA GLY A 121 4.88 -1.78 16.05
C GLY A 121 6.27 -1.83 16.72
N ASP A 122 6.49 -2.78 17.61
CA ASP A 122 7.78 -2.95 18.31
C ASP A 122 8.92 -3.29 17.33
N ASP A 123 8.66 -4.14 16.35
CA ASP A 123 9.62 -4.48 15.31
C ASP A 123 9.92 -3.28 14.37
N LEU A 124 8.94 -2.43 14.09
CA LEU A 124 9.17 -1.17 13.36
C LEU A 124 9.89 -0.11 14.22
N ILE A 125 9.70 -0.08 15.54
CA ILE A 125 10.54 0.72 16.45
C ILE A 125 11.99 0.23 16.38
N TRP A 126 12.20 -1.09 16.37
CA TRP A 126 13.54 -1.64 16.17
C TRP A 126 14.12 -1.22 14.81
N PHE A 127 13.33 -1.30 13.73
CA PHE A 127 13.72 -0.87 12.39
C PHE A 127 14.15 0.61 12.36
N ILE A 128 13.38 1.51 12.95
CA ILE A 128 13.72 2.94 13.06
C ILE A 128 15.05 3.11 13.78
N ASN A 129 15.27 2.36 14.87
CA ASN A 129 16.45 2.54 15.71
C ASN A 129 17.73 1.94 15.12
N HIS A 130 17.64 0.88 14.30
CA HIS A 130 18.81 0.11 13.86
C HIS A 130 19.05 0.16 12.34
N VAL A 131 18.01 0.35 11.53
CA VAL A 131 18.12 0.46 10.09
C VAL A 131 18.15 1.93 9.66
N ILE A 132 17.18 2.74 10.12
CA ILE A 132 17.15 4.18 9.82
C ILE A 132 18.20 4.92 10.67
N GLY A 133 18.20 4.71 11.99
CA GLY A 133 19.24 5.20 12.90
C GLY A 133 19.15 6.70 13.23
N GLU A 134 18.14 7.41 12.76
CA GLU A 134 17.96 8.85 12.95
C GLU A 134 16.51 9.24 13.27
N LYS A 135 16.29 10.53 13.53
CA LYS A 135 14.94 11.06 13.76
C LYS A 135 14.10 10.92 12.51
N THR A 136 12.98 10.21 12.64
CA THR A 136 12.11 9.80 11.55
C THR A 136 10.71 10.39 11.72
N VAL A 137 10.17 10.97 10.67
CA VAL A 137 8.73 11.21 10.55
C VAL A 137 8.07 9.92 10.06
N VAL A 138 6.98 9.51 10.68
CA VAL A 138 6.24 8.30 10.29
C VAL A 138 4.90 8.71 9.68
N CYS A 139 4.59 8.19 8.51
CA CYS A 139 3.31 8.38 7.83
C CYS A 139 2.67 7.01 7.59
N GLY A 140 1.46 6.81 8.08
CA GLY A 140 0.71 5.58 7.88
C GLY A 140 -0.66 5.85 7.27
N HIS A 141 -1.07 4.98 6.34
CA HIS A 141 -2.38 5.01 5.71
C HIS A 141 -3.27 3.89 6.23
N SER A 142 -4.54 4.18 6.52
CA SER A 142 -5.55 3.20 6.94
C SER A 142 -5.06 2.35 8.13
N ASN A 143 -4.95 1.03 8.01
CA ASN A 143 -4.38 0.16 9.04
C ASN A 143 -2.93 0.54 9.40
N GLY A 144 -2.13 0.98 8.44
CA GLY A 144 -0.79 1.51 8.69
C GLY A 144 -0.78 2.79 9.54
N ALA A 145 -1.88 3.55 9.55
CA ALA A 145 -2.03 4.72 10.42
C ALA A 145 -2.20 4.32 11.89
N LEU A 146 -2.82 3.17 12.19
CA LEU A 146 -2.85 2.62 13.56
C LEU A 146 -1.44 2.25 14.02
N THR A 147 -0.65 1.64 13.14
CA THR A 147 0.75 1.34 13.42
C THR A 147 1.56 2.63 13.60
N ALA A 148 1.37 3.64 12.76
CA ALA A 148 2.02 4.95 12.93
C ALA A 148 1.65 5.62 14.25
N ALA A 149 0.39 5.53 14.70
CA ALA A 149 -0.03 6.03 16.00
C ALA A 149 0.67 5.29 17.15
N TYR A 150 0.80 3.96 17.06
CA TYR A 150 1.57 3.15 18.00
C TYR A 150 3.03 3.60 18.07
N LEU A 151 3.68 3.82 16.92
CA LEU A 151 5.05 4.33 16.87
C LEU A 151 5.16 5.74 17.49
N GLY A 152 4.16 6.59 17.30
CA GLY A 152 4.09 7.90 17.93
C GLY A 152 4.01 7.84 19.44
N ALA A 153 3.32 6.83 19.98
CA ALA A 153 3.15 6.64 21.42
C ALA A 153 4.38 5.99 22.08
N TYR A 154 5.02 5.02 21.41
CA TYR A 154 6.03 4.15 22.01
C TYR A 154 7.41 4.24 21.37
N GLY A 155 7.56 4.84 20.17
CA GLY A 155 8.81 4.89 19.40
C GLY A 155 9.93 5.76 19.98
N GLY A 156 9.60 6.53 21.02
CA GLY A 156 10.59 7.33 21.77
C GLY A 156 11.19 8.48 20.94
N LYS A 157 12.45 8.82 21.25
CA LYS A 157 13.10 10.05 20.73
C LYS A 157 13.37 10.05 19.22
N ASN A 158 13.39 8.86 18.59
CA ASN A 158 13.65 8.73 17.16
C ASN A 158 12.40 8.85 16.30
N VAL A 159 11.19 8.83 16.88
CA VAL A 159 9.97 9.23 16.20
C VAL A 159 9.74 10.72 16.43
N SER A 160 9.96 11.54 15.41
CA SER A 160 9.92 13.00 15.52
C SER A 160 8.57 13.61 15.15
N GLY A 161 7.71 12.86 14.51
CA GLY A 161 6.35 13.26 14.13
C GLY A 161 5.60 12.10 13.50
N VAL A 162 4.26 12.17 13.54
CA VAL A 162 3.38 11.18 12.91
C VAL A 162 2.35 11.88 12.02
N VAL A 163 2.10 11.26 10.87
CA VAL A 163 1.00 11.61 9.97
C VAL A 163 0.07 10.40 9.90
N LEU A 164 -1.20 10.61 10.22
CA LEU A 164 -2.23 9.58 10.21
C LEU A 164 -3.17 9.87 9.04
N GLU A 165 -3.06 9.07 7.99
CA GLU A 165 -3.90 9.18 6.81
C GLU A 165 -5.05 8.18 6.93
N ASP A 166 -6.29 8.68 7.05
CA ASP A 166 -7.53 7.90 7.14
C ASP A 166 -7.48 6.73 8.17
N PRO A 167 -7.13 7.01 9.44
CA PRO A 167 -7.01 5.98 10.47
C PRO A 167 -8.40 5.41 10.84
N PRO A 168 -8.59 4.06 10.85
CA PRO A 168 -9.88 3.44 11.17
C PRO A 168 -10.15 3.36 12.68
N VAL A 169 -9.87 4.44 13.42
CA VAL A 169 -9.92 4.45 14.90
C VAL A 169 -11.30 4.25 15.50
N PHE A 170 -12.38 4.50 14.74
CA PHE A 170 -13.76 4.37 15.21
C PHE A 170 -14.52 3.18 14.62
N SER A 171 -13.93 2.48 13.66
CA SER A 171 -14.60 1.40 12.92
C SER A 171 -14.28 0.00 13.44
N THR A 172 -13.33 -0.13 14.37
CA THR A 172 -12.83 -1.43 14.85
C THR A 172 -13.21 -1.73 16.29
N GLU A 173 -13.83 -0.80 17.01
CA GLU A 173 -14.24 -0.99 18.42
C GLU A 173 -15.72 -0.70 18.61
N GLY A 174 -16.35 -1.48 19.48
CA GLY A 174 -17.71 -1.28 19.98
C GLY A 174 -18.68 -2.42 19.66
N GLU A 175 -19.83 -2.40 20.37
CA GLU A 175 -20.90 -3.39 20.21
C GLU A 175 -21.55 -3.37 18.81
N ASP A 176 -21.38 -2.28 18.06
CA ASP A 176 -21.93 -2.10 16.72
C ASP A 176 -20.93 -2.37 15.59
N TRP A 177 -19.77 -2.99 15.88
CA TRP A 177 -18.74 -3.31 14.89
C TRP A 177 -19.32 -4.00 13.64
N GLU A 178 -20.20 -5.00 13.82
CA GLU A 178 -20.80 -5.76 12.72
C GLU A 178 -21.70 -4.92 11.81
N ASN A 179 -22.10 -3.72 12.24
CA ASN A 179 -22.89 -2.77 11.47
C ASN A 179 -22.04 -1.68 10.81
N THR A 180 -20.73 -1.69 11.02
CA THR A 180 -19.85 -0.71 10.37
C THR A 180 -19.64 -1.03 8.90
N PHE A 181 -19.36 0.02 8.10
CA PHE A 181 -18.99 -0.14 6.69
C PHE A 181 -17.77 -1.05 6.54
N ALA A 182 -16.75 -0.90 7.39
CA ALA A 182 -15.55 -1.72 7.35
C ALA A 182 -15.86 -3.22 7.50
N TYR A 183 -16.75 -3.58 8.45
CA TYR A 183 -17.17 -4.98 8.61
C TYR A 183 -17.99 -5.47 7.41
N LEU A 184 -19.03 -4.72 7.04
CA LEU A 184 -19.99 -5.16 6.03
C LEU A 184 -19.37 -5.30 4.64
N ASP A 185 -18.48 -4.39 4.28
CA ASP A 185 -17.90 -4.33 2.93
C ASP A 185 -16.62 -5.19 2.79
N THR A 186 -15.82 -5.29 3.85
CA THR A 186 -14.53 -5.96 3.78
C THR A 186 -14.50 -7.25 4.62
N TYR A 187 -14.63 -7.14 5.93
CA TYR A 187 -14.36 -8.25 6.85
C TYR A 187 -15.38 -9.39 6.77
N ARG A 188 -16.65 -9.07 6.60
CA ARG A 188 -17.71 -10.10 6.50
C ARG A 188 -17.45 -11.07 5.34
N ASN A 189 -17.05 -10.56 4.20
CA ASN A 189 -16.81 -11.37 3.00
C ASN A 189 -15.56 -12.24 3.16
N VAL A 190 -14.50 -11.71 3.74
CA VAL A 190 -13.27 -12.47 4.04
C VAL A 190 -13.54 -13.53 5.10
N HIS A 191 -14.28 -13.16 6.16
CA HIS A 191 -14.67 -14.12 7.20
C HIS A 191 -15.52 -15.27 6.65
N ALA A 192 -16.53 -14.94 5.84
CA ALA A 192 -17.37 -15.95 5.19
C ALA A 192 -16.57 -16.87 4.26
N TYR A 193 -15.63 -16.33 3.50
CA TYR A 193 -14.73 -17.12 2.65
C TYR A 193 -13.85 -18.08 3.48
N ASN A 194 -13.27 -17.60 4.56
CA ASN A 194 -12.40 -18.41 5.43
C ASN A 194 -13.15 -19.50 6.21
N GLN A 195 -14.48 -19.39 6.31
CA GLN A 195 -15.33 -20.41 6.94
C GLN A 195 -15.94 -21.39 5.93
N SER A 196 -15.77 -21.15 4.63
CA SER A 196 -16.23 -22.06 3.58
C SER A 196 -15.13 -23.06 3.26
N ASP A 197 -15.19 -24.25 3.87
CA ASP A 197 -14.43 -25.43 3.48
C ASP A 197 -14.97 -26.05 2.19
#